data_f3890fad55c8d3364c9209bce30614e8
#
_entry.id   f3890fad55c8d3364c9209bce30614e8
#
_cell.length_a   1.000
_cell.length_b   1.000
_cell.length_c   1.000
_cell.angle_alpha   90.00
_cell.angle_beta   90.00
_cell.angle_gamma   90.00
#
_symmetry.space_group_name_H-M   'P 1'
#
loop_
_entity.id
_entity.type
_entity.pdbx_description
1 polymer ?
#
loop_
_entity_poly.entity_id
_entity_poly.type
_entity_poly.pdbx_seq_one_letter_code
_entity_poly.pdbx_strand_id
1 'polypeptide(L)'
;RGVKSIVEGQPVLIGSLQLFRETDGHTIPASLVDIIERMEAAGKTTMAVSQNGRFLGVLGLADVARANVRVTMNRLLALGVKKLVMLTGDNESVAQRIGAEVGVTDVRAGLLPEQKLDVIKTMQQEYGPIAMVGDGVNDAPALATATVGIAMGGAGTAVALETADVALMADDLNKLPFAVGLSRFSRTIIRQNLAISLG
;
A
#
# COMPACT_ATOMS: atom_id res chain seq x y z
N ARG A 1 11.06 10.32 -9.19
CA ARG A 1 11.88 9.14 -9.54
C ARG A 1 11.55 8.74 -10.98
N GLY A 2 12.46 8.06 -11.68
CA GLY A 2 12.23 7.66 -13.06
C GLY A 2 13.36 6.79 -13.61
N VAL A 3 13.28 6.52 -14.91
CA VAL A 3 14.20 5.65 -15.65
C VAL A 3 14.75 6.42 -16.85
N LYS A 4 16.07 6.33 -17.05
CA LYS A 4 16.76 6.82 -18.24
C LYS A 4 17.29 5.63 -19.03
N SER A 5 17.03 5.60 -20.32
CA SER A 5 17.45 4.52 -21.22
C SER A 5 17.79 5.07 -22.60
N ILE A 6 18.39 4.24 -23.44
CA ILE A 6 18.60 4.52 -24.87
C ILE A 6 17.70 3.58 -25.66
N VAL A 7 16.80 4.15 -26.45
CA VAL A 7 15.89 3.42 -27.34
C VAL A 7 16.19 3.83 -28.77
N GLU A 8 16.53 2.88 -29.64
CA GLU A 8 16.91 3.13 -31.04
C GLU A 8 18.00 4.19 -31.18
N GLY A 9 19.00 4.16 -30.30
CA GLY A 9 20.11 5.13 -30.29
C GLY A 9 19.76 6.51 -29.72
N GLN A 10 18.56 6.73 -29.25
CA GLN A 10 18.06 8.00 -28.73
C GLN A 10 17.87 7.94 -27.20
N PRO A 11 18.32 8.94 -26.43
CA PRO A 11 18.10 8.97 -24.99
C PRO A 11 16.62 9.23 -24.69
N VAL A 12 16.03 8.35 -23.89
CA VAL A 12 14.65 8.42 -23.40
C VAL A 12 14.69 8.56 -21.89
N LEU A 13 13.92 9.51 -21.35
CA LEU A 13 13.69 9.71 -19.93
C LEU A 13 12.19 9.57 -19.63
N ILE A 14 11.85 8.74 -18.64
CA ILE A 14 10.49 8.55 -18.14
C ILE A 14 10.49 8.78 -16.64
N GLY A 15 9.62 9.62 -16.12
CA GLY A 15 9.56 9.87 -14.69
C GLY A 15 8.57 10.95 -14.25
N SER A 16 8.58 11.26 -12.96
CA SER A 16 7.75 12.33 -12.39
C SER A 16 8.19 13.70 -12.88
N LEU A 17 7.28 14.69 -12.82
CA LEU A 17 7.62 16.09 -13.13
C LEU A 17 8.81 16.59 -12.33
N GLN A 18 8.94 16.18 -11.07
CA GLN A 18 10.04 16.57 -10.22
C GLN A 18 11.40 16.12 -10.81
N LEU A 19 11.48 14.89 -11.33
CA LEU A 19 12.70 14.40 -11.98
C LEU A 19 13.13 15.31 -13.14
N PHE A 20 12.17 15.77 -13.96
CA PHE A 20 12.47 16.65 -15.09
C PHE A 20 12.88 18.07 -14.66
N ARG A 21 12.37 18.56 -13.52
CA ARG A 21 12.81 19.84 -12.92
C ARG A 21 14.23 19.79 -12.38
N GLU A 22 14.64 18.61 -11.89
CA GLU A 22 15.99 18.36 -11.35
C GLU A 22 16.99 17.98 -12.44
N THR A 23 16.54 17.67 -13.66
CA THR A 23 17.40 17.27 -14.77
C THR A 23 17.59 18.44 -15.73
N ASP A 24 18.82 18.90 -15.87
CA ASP A 24 19.18 20.00 -16.78
C ASP A 24 18.80 19.69 -18.24
N GLY A 25 18.39 20.74 -18.97
CA GLY A 25 18.08 20.66 -20.38
C GLY A 25 16.62 20.33 -20.74
N HIS A 26 15.70 20.26 -19.77
CA HIS A 26 14.30 20.03 -20.02
C HIS A 26 13.45 21.28 -19.71
N THR A 27 12.91 21.91 -20.74
CA THR A 27 11.86 22.93 -20.56
C THR A 27 10.50 22.24 -20.59
N ILE A 28 9.80 22.21 -19.44
CA ILE A 28 8.50 21.54 -19.32
C ILE A 28 7.42 22.46 -19.90
N PRO A 29 6.70 22.05 -20.97
CA PRO A 29 5.62 22.87 -21.54
C PRO A 29 4.47 23.02 -20.55
N ALA A 30 3.87 24.20 -20.47
CA ALA A 30 2.70 24.46 -19.59
C ALA A 30 1.54 23.51 -19.91
N SER A 31 1.28 23.22 -21.19
CA SER A 31 0.26 22.26 -21.60
C SER A 31 0.47 20.85 -21.06
N LEU A 32 1.72 20.45 -20.85
CA LEU A 32 2.03 19.13 -20.26
C LEU A 32 1.72 19.14 -18.75
N VAL A 33 2.01 20.23 -18.06
CA VAL A 33 1.68 20.42 -16.64
C VAL A 33 0.16 20.34 -16.44
N ASP A 34 -0.62 21.06 -17.28
CA ASP A 34 -2.08 21.04 -17.22
C ASP A 34 -2.67 19.63 -17.44
N ILE A 35 -2.06 18.84 -18.32
CA ILE A 35 -2.48 17.45 -18.56
C ILE A 35 -2.20 16.59 -17.32
N ILE A 36 -1.02 16.74 -16.74
CA ILE A 36 -0.61 15.99 -15.56
C ILE A 36 -1.52 16.34 -14.38
N GLU A 37 -1.76 17.62 -14.10
CA GLU A 37 -2.64 18.07 -13.02
C GLU A 37 -4.06 17.54 -13.17
N ARG A 38 -4.60 17.54 -14.39
CA ARG A 38 -5.92 16.94 -14.66
C ARG A 38 -5.94 15.42 -14.43
N MET A 39 -4.88 14.71 -14.83
CA MET A 39 -4.78 13.26 -14.61
C MET A 39 -4.62 12.94 -13.12
N GLU A 40 -3.82 13.71 -12.39
CA GLU A 40 -3.64 13.55 -10.94
C GLU A 40 -4.93 13.89 -10.17
N ALA A 41 -5.63 14.94 -10.56
CA ALA A 41 -6.95 15.25 -10.00
C ALA A 41 -7.99 14.14 -10.27
N ALA A 42 -7.82 13.39 -11.38
CA ALA A 42 -8.61 12.19 -11.66
C ALA A 42 -8.07 10.93 -10.94
N GLY A 43 -7.11 11.08 -10.01
CA GLY A 43 -6.58 10.00 -9.20
C GLY A 43 -5.64 9.05 -9.94
N LYS A 44 -4.90 9.54 -10.93
CA LYS A 44 -3.88 8.75 -11.64
C LYS A 44 -2.48 9.13 -11.15
N THR A 45 -1.60 8.15 -11.02
CA THR A 45 -0.17 8.39 -10.91
C THR A 45 0.39 8.72 -12.29
N THR A 46 1.09 9.85 -12.44
CA THR A 46 1.54 10.33 -13.74
C THR A 46 3.05 10.21 -13.92
N MET A 47 3.46 9.92 -15.14
CA MET A 47 4.85 9.97 -15.58
C MET A 47 4.93 10.65 -16.93
N ALA A 48 5.82 11.64 -17.06
CA ALA A 48 6.16 12.24 -18.34
C ALA A 48 7.19 11.40 -19.09
N VAL A 49 7.12 11.42 -20.40
CA VAL A 49 8.05 10.75 -21.32
C VAL A 49 8.72 11.79 -22.20
N SER A 50 10.06 11.80 -22.22
CA SER A 50 10.83 12.62 -23.16
C SER A 50 11.83 11.79 -23.94
N GLN A 51 12.10 12.20 -25.17
CA GLN A 51 13.15 11.67 -26.05
C GLN A 51 13.97 12.84 -26.57
N ASN A 52 15.29 12.78 -26.42
CA ASN A 52 16.21 13.88 -26.80
C ASN A 52 15.80 15.26 -26.24
N GLY A 53 15.30 15.33 -25.01
CA GLY A 53 14.82 16.58 -24.40
C GLY A 53 13.44 17.05 -24.89
N ARG A 54 12.83 16.40 -25.90
CA ARG A 54 11.47 16.70 -26.37
C ARG A 54 10.47 15.82 -25.64
N PHE A 55 9.45 16.42 -25.04
CA PHE A 55 8.35 15.67 -24.44
C PHE A 55 7.48 15.01 -25.49
N LEU A 56 7.24 13.70 -25.34
CA LEU A 56 6.39 12.89 -26.21
C LEU A 56 4.97 12.81 -25.68
N GLY A 57 4.80 12.83 -24.35
CA GLY A 57 3.49 12.73 -23.71
C GLY A 57 3.57 12.39 -22.24
N VAL A 58 2.41 12.01 -21.68
CA VAL A 58 2.23 11.63 -20.29
C VAL A 58 1.59 10.24 -20.24
N LEU A 59 2.14 9.38 -19.39
CA LEU A 59 1.53 8.11 -18.99
C LEU A 59 0.77 8.34 -17.69
N GLY A 60 -0.50 7.96 -17.65
CA GLY A 60 -1.31 7.95 -16.44
C GLY A 60 -1.63 6.52 -16.03
N LEU A 61 -1.13 6.11 -14.87
CA LEU A 61 -1.46 4.82 -14.28
C LEU A 61 -2.59 5.03 -13.27
N ALA A 62 -3.62 4.19 -13.37
CA ALA A 62 -4.67 4.13 -12.36
C ALA A 62 -4.53 2.82 -11.63
N ASP A 63 -4.35 2.88 -10.32
CA ASP A 63 -4.53 1.70 -9.47
C ASP A 63 -6.02 1.39 -9.37
N VAL A 64 -6.36 0.14 -9.65
CA VAL A 64 -7.73 -0.37 -9.49
C VAL A 64 -7.75 -1.21 -8.23
N ALA A 65 -8.63 -0.87 -7.31
CA ALA A 65 -8.85 -1.70 -6.12
C ALA A 65 -9.25 -3.12 -6.56
N ARG A 66 -8.66 -4.13 -5.90
CA ARG A 66 -8.99 -5.53 -6.19
C ARG A 66 -10.48 -5.78 -5.96
N ALA A 67 -11.08 -6.62 -6.78
CA ALA A 67 -12.49 -6.99 -6.63
C ALA A 67 -12.78 -7.49 -5.19
N ASN A 68 -13.91 -7.06 -4.64
CA ASN A 68 -14.40 -7.46 -3.31
C ASN A 68 -13.62 -6.94 -2.09
N VAL A 69 -12.61 -6.07 -2.22
CA VAL A 69 -11.87 -5.54 -1.06
C VAL A 69 -12.80 -4.83 -0.09
N ARG A 70 -13.74 -4.04 -0.57
CA ARG A 70 -14.73 -3.36 0.29
C ARG A 70 -15.57 -4.33 1.13
N VAL A 71 -15.96 -5.46 0.54
CA VAL A 71 -16.69 -6.51 1.27
C VAL A 71 -15.81 -7.11 2.37
N THR A 72 -14.54 -7.32 2.07
CA THR A 72 -13.54 -7.81 3.03
C THR A 72 -13.35 -6.83 4.18
N MET A 73 -13.20 -5.53 3.90
CA MET A 73 -13.08 -4.48 4.93
C MET A 73 -14.31 -4.45 5.84
N ASN A 74 -15.52 -4.50 5.28
CA ASN A 74 -16.75 -4.55 6.05
C ASN A 74 -16.84 -5.80 6.94
N ARG A 75 -16.38 -6.96 6.45
CA ARG A 75 -16.33 -8.19 7.26
C ARG A 75 -15.35 -8.08 8.43
N LEU A 76 -14.19 -7.43 8.23
CA LEU A 76 -13.24 -7.19 9.31
C LEU A 76 -13.83 -6.27 10.40
N LEU A 77 -14.54 -5.20 10.00
CA LEU A 77 -15.24 -4.32 10.94
C LEU A 77 -16.33 -5.10 11.69
N ALA A 78 -17.13 -5.93 11.00
CA ALA A 78 -18.14 -6.79 11.63
C ALA A 78 -17.54 -7.80 12.62
N LEU A 79 -16.32 -8.27 12.37
CA LEU A 79 -15.56 -9.08 13.32
C LEU A 79 -14.98 -8.24 14.48
N GLY A 80 -15.24 -6.93 14.56
CA GLY A 80 -14.84 -6.05 15.64
C GLY A 80 -13.39 -5.51 15.52
N VAL A 81 -12.83 -5.47 14.32
CA VAL A 81 -11.67 -4.62 14.03
C VAL A 81 -12.15 -3.18 14.13
N LYS A 82 -11.51 -2.38 14.99
CA LYS A 82 -11.99 -1.02 15.30
C LYS A 82 -11.62 0.00 14.24
N LYS A 83 -10.45 -0.16 13.62
CA LYS A 83 -9.90 0.78 12.64
C LYS A 83 -9.22 0.03 11.50
N LEU A 84 -9.43 0.51 10.30
CA LEU A 84 -8.77 0.05 9.08
C LEU A 84 -8.04 1.23 8.48
N VAL A 85 -6.72 1.17 8.42
CA VAL A 85 -5.89 2.28 7.97
C VAL A 85 -5.08 1.87 6.77
N MET A 86 -5.09 2.69 5.73
CA MET A 86 -4.24 2.53 4.56
C MET A 86 -2.98 3.38 4.73
N LEU A 87 -1.80 2.74 4.62
CA LEU A 87 -0.50 3.41 4.60
C LEU A 87 0.07 3.31 3.19
N THR A 88 0.30 4.44 2.54
CA THR A 88 0.79 4.46 1.16
C THR A 88 1.82 5.56 0.91
N GLY A 89 2.73 5.31 -0.04
CA GLY A 89 3.63 6.33 -0.58
C GLY A 89 3.02 7.19 -1.69
N ASP A 90 1.78 6.89 -2.13
CA ASP A 90 1.08 7.65 -3.15
C ASP A 90 0.71 9.05 -2.65
N ASN A 91 0.40 9.94 -3.61
CA ASN A 91 -0.09 11.26 -3.26
C ASN A 91 -1.46 11.20 -2.57
N GLU A 92 -1.77 12.24 -1.79
CA GLU A 92 -2.97 12.35 -0.97
C GLU A 92 -4.26 12.14 -1.78
N SER A 93 -4.37 12.74 -2.97
CA SER A 93 -5.57 12.67 -3.80
C SER A 93 -5.86 11.23 -4.27
N VAL A 94 -4.83 10.51 -4.72
CA VAL A 94 -4.94 9.10 -5.13
C VAL A 94 -5.30 8.24 -3.95
N ALA A 95 -4.59 8.42 -2.83
CA ALA A 95 -4.77 7.64 -1.62
C ALA A 95 -6.18 7.79 -1.03
N GLN A 96 -6.71 9.00 -0.95
CA GLN A 96 -8.06 9.27 -0.45
C GLN A 96 -9.13 8.63 -1.33
N ARG A 97 -8.98 8.71 -2.65
CA ARG A 97 -9.90 8.07 -3.60
C ARG A 97 -9.90 6.54 -3.41
N ILE A 98 -8.73 5.92 -3.39
CA ILE A 98 -8.61 4.47 -3.19
C ILE A 98 -9.14 4.08 -1.81
N GLY A 99 -8.78 4.81 -0.76
CA GLY A 99 -9.27 4.57 0.59
C GLY A 99 -10.79 4.57 0.70
N ALA A 100 -11.44 5.55 0.07
CA ALA A 100 -12.90 5.62 -0.01
C ALA A 100 -13.51 4.47 -0.81
N GLU A 101 -12.86 4.05 -1.91
CA GLU A 101 -13.31 2.93 -2.73
C GLU A 101 -13.24 1.60 -1.96
N VAL A 102 -12.13 1.33 -1.29
CA VAL A 102 -11.93 0.08 -0.53
C VAL A 102 -12.62 0.07 0.84
N GLY A 103 -13.01 1.23 1.36
CA GLY A 103 -13.75 1.35 2.60
C GLY A 103 -12.90 1.28 3.86
N VAL A 104 -11.67 1.80 3.82
CA VAL A 104 -10.86 2.00 5.03
C VAL A 104 -11.37 3.19 5.86
N THR A 105 -11.06 3.21 7.14
CA THR A 105 -11.53 4.24 8.08
C THR A 105 -10.59 5.44 8.17
N ASP A 106 -9.34 5.30 7.74
CA ASP A 106 -8.31 6.34 7.76
C ASP A 106 -7.28 6.10 6.65
N VAL A 107 -6.66 7.16 6.15
CA VAL A 107 -5.63 7.11 5.11
C VAL A 107 -4.43 7.93 5.53
N ARG A 108 -3.25 7.39 5.39
CA ARG A 108 -1.96 8.04 5.58
C ARG A 108 -1.18 7.96 4.27
N ALA A 109 -1.11 9.06 3.56
CA ALA A 109 -0.52 9.16 2.23
C ALA A 109 0.87 9.80 2.24
N GLY A 110 1.58 9.71 1.13
CA GLY A 110 2.88 10.35 0.92
C GLY A 110 3.99 9.83 1.84
N LEU A 111 3.83 8.63 2.40
CA LEU A 111 4.75 8.09 3.40
C LEU A 111 6.00 7.50 2.74
N LEU A 112 7.16 7.91 3.22
CA LEU A 112 8.41 7.19 2.99
C LEU A 112 8.43 5.89 3.82
N PRO A 113 9.24 4.88 3.45
CA PRO A 113 9.31 3.62 4.20
C PRO A 113 9.56 3.79 5.70
N GLU A 114 10.45 4.69 6.08
CA GLU A 114 10.77 5.00 7.48
C GLU A 114 9.58 5.62 8.22
N GLN A 115 8.85 6.52 7.56
CA GLN A 115 7.66 7.17 8.13
C GLN A 115 6.52 6.17 8.37
N LYS A 116 6.41 5.11 7.57
CA LYS A 116 5.45 4.03 7.84
C LYS A 116 5.70 3.39 9.21
N LEU A 117 6.97 3.18 9.58
CA LEU A 117 7.33 2.60 10.88
C LEU A 117 6.89 3.49 12.05
N ASP A 118 7.12 4.80 11.93
CA ASP A 118 6.75 5.76 12.97
C ASP A 118 5.23 5.85 13.13
N VAL A 119 4.50 5.83 12.03
CA VAL A 119 3.03 5.77 12.05
C VAL A 119 2.55 4.50 12.76
N ILE A 120 3.12 3.33 12.45
CA ILE A 120 2.78 2.06 13.10
C ILE A 120 3.01 2.13 14.60
N LYS A 121 4.18 2.61 15.06
CA LYS A 121 4.50 2.77 16.48
C LYS A 121 3.54 3.71 17.19
N THR A 122 3.24 4.85 16.58
CA THR A 122 2.29 5.83 17.12
C THR A 122 0.90 5.21 17.25
N MET A 123 0.44 4.50 16.23
CA MET A 123 -0.86 3.83 16.26
C MET A 123 -0.92 2.70 17.30
N GLN A 124 0.16 1.97 17.53
CA GLN A 124 0.23 0.97 18.61
C GLN A 124 0.09 1.60 19.98
N GLN A 125 0.68 2.79 20.20
CA GLN A 125 0.54 3.52 21.47
C GLN A 125 -0.88 4.04 21.67
N GLU A 126 -1.54 4.51 20.59
CA GLU A 126 -2.86 5.12 20.64
C GLU A 126 -3.99 4.07 20.71
N TYR A 127 -3.91 3.01 19.92
CA TYR A 127 -4.99 2.03 19.73
C TYR A 127 -4.70 0.65 20.33
N GLY A 128 -3.48 0.39 20.79
CA GLY A 128 -3.02 -0.91 21.25
C GLY A 128 -2.56 -1.82 20.12
N PRO A 129 -2.71 -3.15 20.25
CA PRO A 129 -2.22 -4.11 19.26
C PRO A 129 -2.77 -3.89 17.86
N ILE A 130 -1.90 -3.87 16.86
CA ILE A 130 -2.25 -3.71 15.44
C ILE A 130 -1.70 -4.84 14.60
N ALA A 131 -2.42 -5.18 13.53
CA ALA A 131 -1.93 -6.04 12.46
C ALA A 131 -1.53 -5.18 11.25
N MET A 132 -0.34 -5.41 10.69
CA MET A 132 0.11 -4.84 9.43
C MET A 132 -0.02 -5.89 8.34
N VAL A 133 -0.61 -5.49 7.21
CA VAL A 133 -0.74 -6.33 6.01
C VAL A 133 0.08 -5.69 4.90
N GLY A 134 0.99 -6.42 4.28
CA GLY A 134 1.85 -5.91 3.20
C GLY A 134 2.33 -7.01 2.26
N ASP A 135 2.98 -6.62 1.17
CA ASP A 135 3.55 -7.56 0.18
C ASP A 135 4.88 -8.18 0.63
N GLY A 136 5.46 -7.68 1.71
CA GLY A 136 6.69 -8.18 2.33
C GLY A 136 8.00 -7.76 1.66
N VAL A 137 7.98 -7.17 0.47
CA VAL A 137 9.22 -6.73 -0.21
C VAL A 137 9.68 -5.38 0.33
N ASN A 138 8.79 -4.39 0.25
CA ASN A 138 9.06 -3.03 0.70
C ASN A 138 8.58 -2.77 2.12
N ASP A 139 7.65 -3.59 2.60
CA ASP A 139 6.98 -3.44 3.89
C ASP A 139 7.54 -4.37 4.99
N ALA A 140 8.62 -5.14 4.72
CA ALA A 140 9.22 -6.06 5.71
C ALA A 140 9.54 -5.39 7.06
N PRO A 141 10.17 -4.20 7.12
CA PRO A 141 10.39 -3.52 8.40
C PRO A 141 9.09 -3.09 9.10
N ALA A 142 8.05 -2.73 8.33
CA ALA A 142 6.74 -2.37 8.84
C ALA A 142 5.99 -3.59 9.40
N LEU A 143 6.07 -4.74 8.71
CA LEU A 143 5.53 -6.02 9.17
C LEU A 143 6.17 -6.44 10.50
N ALA A 144 7.51 -6.36 10.60
CA ALA A 144 8.25 -6.69 11.83
C ALA A 144 7.95 -5.73 13.00
N THR A 145 7.55 -4.49 12.73
CA THR A 145 7.25 -3.49 13.75
C THR A 145 5.85 -3.67 14.33
N ALA A 146 4.91 -4.20 13.55
CA ALA A 146 3.54 -4.42 13.98
C ALA A 146 3.44 -5.48 15.09
N THR A 147 2.31 -5.50 15.82
CA THR A 147 2.04 -6.58 16.79
C THR A 147 1.84 -7.92 16.10
N VAL A 148 1.27 -7.89 14.89
CA VAL A 148 1.14 -9.04 14.00
C VAL A 148 1.44 -8.58 12.57
N GLY A 149 2.49 -9.12 11.98
CA GLY A 149 2.82 -8.94 10.57
C GLY A 149 2.15 -10.00 9.71
N ILE A 150 1.43 -9.58 8.66
CA ILE A 150 0.73 -10.47 7.73
C ILE A 150 1.28 -10.19 6.32
N ALA A 151 2.05 -11.12 5.79
CA ALA A 151 2.57 -11.04 4.43
C ALA A 151 1.56 -11.58 3.43
N MET A 152 1.43 -10.86 2.31
CA MET A 152 0.63 -11.27 1.15
C MET A 152 1.54 -11.61 -0.03
N GLY A 153 1.17 -12.61 -0.79
CA GLY A 153 1.84 -12.94 -2.05
C GLY A 153 1.92 -14.44 -2.32
N GLY A 154 1.63 -14.84 -3.55
CA GLY A 154 1.96 -16.16 -4.07
C GLY A 154 3.45 -16.22 -4.39
N ALA A 155 4.17 -17.22 -3.93
CA ALA A 155 5.63 -17.35 -4.02
C ALA A 155 6.35 -16.20 -3.29
N GLY A 156 5.98 -15.99 -2.04
CA GLY A 156 6.51 -14.94 -1.19
C GLY A 156 8.02 -14.83 -1.32
N THR A 157 8.49 -13.64 -1.43
CA THR A 157 9.91 -13.39 -1.24
C THR A 157 10.29 -14.05 0.09
N ALA A 158 11.38 -14.80 0.13
CA ALA A 158 11.87 -15.45 1.36
C ALA A 158 11.85 -14.47 2.54
N VAL A 159 12.15 -13.21 2.28
CA VAL A 159 12.11 -12.10 3.25
C VAL A 159 10.72 -11.89 3.88
N ALA A 160 9.64 -11.99 3.10
CA ALA A 160 8.28 -11.83 3.64
C ALA A 160 7.91 -12.97 4.59
N LEU A 161 8.29 -14.20 4.22
CA LEU A 161 8.04 -15.39 5.04
C LEU A 161 8.88 -15.41 6.32
N GLU A 162 10.09 -14.85 6.28
CA GLU A 162 10.98 -14.74 7.45
C GLU A 162 10.56 -13.62 8.42
N THR A 163 9.85 -12.61 7.94
CA THR A 163 9.57 -11.39 8.72
C THR A 163 8.14 -11.34 9.25
N ALA A 164 7.20 -12.03 8.60
CA ALA A 164 5.78 -11.99 8.98
C ALA A 164 5.40 -13.14 9.91
N ASP A 165 4.49 -12.86 10.85
CA ASP A 165 3.91 -13.88 11.74
C ASP A 165 2.90 -14.78 11.01
N VAL A 166 2.26 -14.23 9.97
CA VAL A 166 1.26 -14.93 9.15
C VAL A 166 1.54 -14.68 7.68
N ALA A 167 1.51 -15.73 6.87
CA ALA A 167 1.60 -15.64 5.42
C ALA A 167 0.29 -16.06 4.76
N LEU A 168 -0.26 -15.19 3.92
CA LEU A 168 -1.37 -15.52 3.04
C LEU A 168 -0.78 -16.00 1.70
N MET A 169 -0.83 -17.31 1.48
CA MET A 169 -0.17 -17.98 0.34
C MET A 169 -0.75 -17.60 -1.04
N ALA A 170 -1.90 -16.96 -1.07
CA ALA A 170 -2.46 -16.34 -2.26
C ALA A 170 -2.56 -14.82 -2.02
N ASP A 171 -2.41 -14.04 -3.07
CA ASP A 171 -2.61 -12.59 -3.03
C ASP A 171 -4.10 -12.23 -2.91
N ASP A 172 -4.73 -12.77 -1.85
CA ASP A 172 -6.18 -12.71 -1.63
C ASP A 172 -6.53 -12.20 -0.22
N LEU A 173 -6.87 -10.92 -0.14
CA LEU A 173 -7.33 -10.25 1.07
C LEU A 173 -8.59 -10.89 1.69
N ASN A 174 -9.40 -11.62 0.91
CA ASN A 174 -10.60 -12.27 1.44
C ASN A 174 -10.29 -13.37 2.47
N LYS A 175 -9.05 -13.81 2.56
CA LYS A 175 -8.56 -14.73 3.59
C LYS A 175 -8.43 -14.09 4.98
N LEU A 176 -8.26 -12.77 5.07
CA LEU A 176 -8.09 -12.07 6.35
C LEU A 176 -9.27 -12.23 7.31
N PRO A 177 -10.54 -12.03 6.91
CA PRO A 177 -11.67 -12.25 7.81
C PRO A 177 -11.74 -13.69 8.34
N PHE A 178 -11.38 -14.68 7.52
CA PHE A 178 -11.29 -16.07 7.97
C PHE A 178 -10.22 -16.26 9.03
N ALA A 179 -9.00 -15.74 8.81
CA ALA A 179 -7.89 -15.83 9.76
C ALA A 179 -8.24 -15.17 11.11
N VAL A 180 -8.84 -13.98 11.07
CA VAL A 180 -9.30 -13.26 12.27
C VAL A 180 -10.40 -14.05 13.00
N GLY A 181 -11.37 -14.58 12.28
CA GLY A 181 -12.44 -15.40 12.84
C GLY A 181 -11.92 -16.67 13.49
N LEU A 182 -11.01 -17.39 12.83
CA LEU A 182 -10.38 -18.59 13.34
C LEU A 182 -9.57 -18.31 14.62
N SER A 183 -8.77 -17.25 14.64
CA SER A 183 -8.01 -16.83 15.83
C SER A 183 -8.92 -16.58 17.03
N ARG A 184 -10.04 -15.90 16.83
CA ARG A 184 -11.04 -15.63 17.90
C ARG A 184 -11.70 -16.88 18.40
N PHE A 185 -12.09 -17.78 17.51
CA PHE A 185 -12.67 -19.07 17.85
C PHE A 185 -11.70 -19.92 18.67
N SER A 186 -10.44 -20.05 18.21
CA SER A 186 -9.38 -20.78 18.91
C SER A 186 -9.13 -20.21 20.32
N ARG A 187 -9.08 -18.86 20.45
CA ARG A 187 -8.96 -18.21 21.75
C ARG A 187 -10.11 -18.54 22.70
N THR A 188 -11.33 -18.63 22.19
CA THR A 188 -12.50 -19.00 23.00
C THR A 188 -12.38 -20.42 23.50
N ILE A 189 -12.01 -21.38 22.65
CA ILE A 189 -11.78 -22.78 23.02
C ILE A 189 -10.67 -22.91 24.06
N ILE A 190 -9.53 -22.21 23.86
CA ILE A 190 -8.44 -22.22 24.84
C ILE A 190 -8.92 -21.73 26.20
N ARG A 191 -9.70 -20.65 26.25
CA ARG A 191 -10.27 -20.13 27.51
C ARG A 191 -11.21 -21.11 28.18
N GLN A 192 -12.08 -21.76 27.41
CA GLN A 192 -12.98 -22.79 27.92
C GLN A 192 -12.21 -23.98 28.51
N ASN A 193 -11.20 -24.49 27.78
CA ASN A 193 -10.37 -25.59 28.25
C ASN A 193 -9.61 -25.24 29.54
N LEU A 194 -9.04 -24.03 29.61
CA LEU A 194 -8.39 -23.56 30.84
C LEU A 194 -9.36 -23.44 32.01
N ALA A 195 -10.55 -22.90 31.78
CA ALA A 195 -11.57 -22.79 32.84
C ALA A 195 -12.01 -24.17 33.35
N ILE A 196 -12.20 -25.16 32.47
CA ILE A 196 -12.56 -26.53 32.83
C ILE A 196 -11.40 -27.24 33.56
N SER A 197 -10.14 -26.95 33.18
CA SER A 197 -8.95 -27.61 33.76
C SER A 197 -8.57 -27.05 35.14
N LEU A 198 -8.93 -25.80 35.45
CA LEU A 198 -8.55 -25.09 36.68
C LEU A 198 -9.70 -24.96 37.67
N GLY A 199 -10.93 -25.25 37.28
CA GLY A 199 -12.16 -25.21 38.10
C GLY A 199 -12.66 -26.57 38.44
#